data_424895808b2562a81ab7a7bdc09f343e
#
_entry.id   424895808b2562a81ab7a7bdc09f343e
#
_cell.length_a   1.000
_cell.length_b   1.000
_cell.length_c   1.000
_cell.angle_alpha   90.00
_cell.angle_beta   90.00
_cell.angle_gamma   90.00
#
_symmetry.space_group_name_H-M   'P 1'
#
loop_
_entity.id
_entity.type
_entity.pdbx_description
1 polymer ?
#
loop_
_entity_poly.entity_id
_entity_poly.type
_entity_poly.pdbx_seq_one_letter_code
_entity_poly.pdbx_strand_id
1 'polypeptide(L)'
;MRRTLLVLSLLMLSGCTALVVGGAAGGGYQPGKDERQPSVVASDSAITSNIKAKYVADSIVSVFIISVRTYEGRVTLSGTVGSHVARDQAFDLAKSTSGVKTVTNQIVVED
;
A
#
# COMPACT_ATOMS: atom_id res chain seq x y z
N MET A 1 -11.29 37.59 -17.62
CA MET A 1 -10.67 37.25 -16.35
C MET A 1 -11.18 35.94 -15.75
N ARG A 2 -12.49 35.76 -15.67
CA ARG A 2 -13.06 34.51 -15.13
C ARG A 2 -12.61 33.27 -15.91
N ARG A 3 -12.62 33.37 -17.22
CA ARG A 3 -12.21 32.26 -18.08
C ARG A 3 -10.75 31.90 -17.90
N THR A 4 -9.91 32.90 -17.71
CA THR A 4 -8.49 32.71 -17.50
C THR A 4 -8.22 32.02 -16.16
N LEU A 5 -8.94 32.40 -15.13
CA LEU A 5 -8.83 31.78 -13.81
C LEU A 5 -9.30 30.33 -13.82
N LEU A 6 -10.39 30.03 -14.53
CA LEU A 6 -10.91 28.68 -14.69
C LEU A 6 -9.93 27.78 -15.42
N VAL A 7 -9.34 28.29 -16.48
CA VAL A 7 -8.35 27.55 -17.26
C VAL A 7 -7.09 27.27 -16.41
N LEU A 8 -6.69 28.26 -15.64
CA LEU A 8 -5.54 28.11 -14.75
C LEU A 8 -5.80 27.05 -13.68
N SER A 9 -7.02 27.02 -13.14
CA SER A 9 -7.41 26.02 -12.16
C SER A 9 -7.40 24.61 -12.74
N LEU A 10 -7.87 24.45 -13.95
CA LEU A 10 -7.86 23.17 -14.66
C LEU A 10 -6.44 22.70 -14.93
N LEU A 11 -5.55 23.61 -15.29
CA LEU A 11 -4.15 23.28 -15.53
C LEU A 11 -3.46 22.82 -14.27
N MET A 12 -3.79 23.42 -13.14
CA MET A 12 -3.24 23.00 -11.84
C MET A 12 -3.64 21.57 -11.49
N LEU A 13 -4.90 21.22 -11.72
CA LEU A 13 -5.38 19.86 -11.48
C LEU A 13 -4.68 18.85 -12.37
N SER A 14 -4.50 19.17 -13.64
CA SER A 14 -3.77 18.32 -14.57
C SER A 14 -2.31 18.15 -14.15
N GLY A 15 -1.69 19.23 -13.69
CA GLY A 15 -0.33 19.19 -13.20
C GLY A 15 -0.16 18.28 -11.99
N CYS A 16 -1.09 18.34 -11.05
CA CYS A 16 -1.05 17.48 -9.88
C CYS A 16 -1.15 16.00 -10.25
N THR A 17 -2.05 15.67 -11.17
CA THR A 17 -2.20 14.29 -11.63
C THR A 17 -0.93 13.80 -12.33
N ALA A 18 -0.38 14.62 -13.19
CA ALA A 18 0.86 14.28 -13.90
C ALA A 18 2.02 14.11 -12.93
N LEU A 19 2.07 14.94 -11.90
CA LEU A 19 3.13 14.88 -10.90
C LEU A 19 3.07 13.58 -10.11
N VAL A 20 1.88 13.15 -9.71
CA VAL A 20 1.70 11.90 -8.98
C VAL A 20 2.13 10.71 -9.83
N VAL A 21 1.70 10.66 -11.08
CA VAL A 21 2.08 9.59 -11.99
C VAL A 21 3.57 9.64 -12.31
N GLY A 22 4.08 10.81 -12.64
CA GLY A 22 5.49 10.99 -12.95
C GLY A 22 6.39 10.69 -11.76
N GLY A 23 6.02 11.17 -10.59
CA GLY A 23 6.78 10.91 -9.36
C GLY A 23 6.83 9.43 -9.01
N ALA A 24 5.71 8.74 -9.12
CA ALA A 24 5.64 7.32 -8.84
C ALA A 24 6.45 6.51 -9.85
N ALA A 25 6.45 6.92 -11.11
CA ALA A 25 7.15 6.20 -12.16
C ALA A 25 8.65 6.46 -12.17
N GLY A 26 9.07 7.69 -11.85
CA GLY A 26 10.46 8.11 -12.05
C GLY A 26 11.24 8.39 -10.80
N GLY A 27 10.56 8.66 -9.70
CA GLY A 27 11.22 9.23 -8.53
C GLY A 27 12.08 8.26 -7.76
N GLY A 28 13.36 8.43 -7.81
CA GLY A 28 14.30 7.77 -6.92
C GLY A 28 14.40 6.25 -7.01
N TYR A 29 13.73 5.63 -7.94
CA TYR A 29 13.79 4.19 -8.07
C TYR A 29 15.13 3.71 -8.59
N GLN A 30 15.67 2.64 -8.01
CA GLN A 30 16.96 2.05 -8.34
C GLN A 30 16.75 0.71 -9.05
N PRO A 31 16.64 0.69 -10.38
CA PRO A 31 16.29 -0.55 -11.10
C PRO A 31 17.32 -1.66 -10.94
N GLY A 32 18.56 -1.33 -10.65
CA GLY A 32 19.61 -2.33 -10.50
C GLY A 32 19.53 -3.17 -9.23
N LYS A 33 18.69 -2.78 -8.25
CA LYS A 33 18.61 -3.47 -6.96
C LYS A 33 17.39 -4.36 -6.82
N ASP A 34 16.45 -4.29 -7.73
CA ASP A 34 15.21 -5.05 -7.66
C ASP A 34 14.99 -5.73 -9.01
N GLU A 35 14.85 -7.04 -8.98
CA GLU A 35 14.68 -7.85 -10.18
C GLU A 35 13.27 -7.73 -10.78
N ARG A 36 12.32 -7.19 -10.02
CA ARG A 36 10.95 -7.02 -10.50
C ARG A 36 10.89 -5.92 -11.54
N GLN A 37 9.95 -6.05 -12.46
CA GLN A 37 9.68 -4.97 -13.41
C GLN A 37 9.12 -3.74 -12.66
N PRO A 38 9.39 -2.52 -13.16
CA PRO A 38 8.87 -1.31 -12.51
C PRO A 38 7.36 -1.31 -12.30
N SER A 39 6.60 -1.87 -13.22
CA SER A 39 5.14 -1.98 -13.08
C SER A 39 4.75 -2.90 -11.94
N VAL A 40 5.48 -3.98 -11.71
CA VAL A 40 5.23 -4.92 -10.62
C VAL A 40 5.59 -4.27 -9.28
N VAL A 41 6.69 -3.54 -9.22
CA VAL A 41 7.09 -2.81 -8.00
C VAL A 41 6.01 -1.79 -7.63
N ALA A 42 5.49 -1.04 -8.60
CA ALA A 42 4.43 -0.08 -8.36
C ALA A 42 3.15 -0.75 -7.86
N SER A 43 2.78 -1.89 -8.45
CA SER A 43 1.62 -2.67 -8.01
C SER A 43 1.80 -3.20 -6.60
N ASP A 44 2.97 -3.73 -6.28
CA ASP A 44 3.28 -4.23 -4.95
C ASP A 44 3.25 -3.13 -3.90
N SER A 45 3.75 -1.95 -4.23
CA SER A 45 3.70 -0.77 -3.36
C SER A 45 2.26 -0.33 -3.10
N ALA A 46 1.41 -0.36 -4.11
CA ALA A 46 0.00 -0.04 -3.97
C ALA A 46 -0.71 -1.04 -3.06
N ILE A 47 -0.42 -2.32 -3.21
CA ILE A 47 -0.99 -3.37 -2.35
C ILE A 47 -0.58 -3.13 -0.90
N THR A 48 0.70 -2.90 -0.64
CA THR A 48 1.20 -2.62 0.71
C THR A 48 0.50 -1.40 1.31
N SER A 49 0.40 -0.31 0.57
CA SER A 49 -0.26 0.91 1.03
C SER A 49 -1.73 0.69 1.35
N ASN A 50 -2.43 -0.06 0.50
CA ASN A 50 -3.85 -0.35 0.70
C ASN A 50 -4.07 -1.21 1.94
N ILE A 51 -3.23 -2.20 2.18
CA ILE A 51 -3.31 -3.04 3.38
C ILE A 51 -3.07 -2.19 4.63
N LYS A 52 -2.03 -1.37 4.62
CA LYS A 52 -1.73 -0.49 5.75
C LYS A 52 -2.86 0.50 6.03
N ALA A 53 -3.49 1.02 5.00
CA ALA A 53 -4.65 1.91 5.15
C ALA A 53 -5.82 1.18 5.82
N LYS A 54 -6.06 -0.06 5.45
CA LYS A 54 -7.09 -0.88 6.10
C LYS A 54 -6.78 -1.12 7.57
N TYR A 55 -5.52 -1.37 7.89
CA TYR A 55 -5.09 -1.60 9.28
C TYR A 55 -5.30 -0.36 10.14
N VAL A 56 -4.94 0.82 9.62
CA VAL A 56 -5.13 2.08 10.35
C VAL A 56 -6.61 2.35 10.61
N ALA A 57 -7.47 1.97 9.68
CA ALA A 57 -8.91 2.18 9.80
C ALA A 57 -9.62 1.13 10.66
N ASP A 58 -8.95 0.02 10.96
CA ASP A 58 -9.55 -1.09 11.70
C ASP A 58 -9.31 -0.94 13.20
N SER A 59 -10.39 -0.98 13.99
CA SER A 59 -10.31 -0.75 15.43
C SER A 59 -9.57 -1.86 16.19
N ILE A 60 -9.52 -3.06 15.64
CA ILE A 60 -8.87 -4.20 16.29
C ILE A 60 -7.38 -4.23 16.00
N VAL A 61 -7.02 -3.96 14.75
CA VAL A 61 -5.65 -4.12 14.25
C VAL A 61 -4.82 -2.85 14.43
N SER A 62 -5.46 -1.67 14.42
CA SER A 62 -4.75 -0.38 14.42
C SER A 62 -3.88 -0.12 15.64
N VAL A 63 -4.14 -0.81 16.76
CA VAL A 63 -3.36 -0.65 18.00
C VAL A 63 -2.03 -1.41 17.96
N PHE A 64 -1.82 -2.25 16.98
CA PHE A 64 -0.61 -3.06 16.85
C PHE A 64 0.24 -2.59 15.67
N ILE A 65 1.54 -2.84 15.75
CA ILE A 65 2.47 -2.54 14.65
C ILE A 65 2.67 -3.82 13.86
N ILE A 66 2.14 -3.83 12.64
CA ILE A 66 2.23 -4.98 11.74
C ILE A 66 3.00 -4.55 10.50
N SER A 67 4.05 -5.30 10.18
CA SER A 67 4.83 -5.11 8.97
C SER A 67 4.17 -5.82 7.80
N VAL A 68 4.08 -5.12 6.67
CA VAL A 68 3.50 -5.66 5.44
C VAL A 68 4.56 -5.59 4.35
N ARG A 69 4.84 -6.71 3.73
CA ARG A 69 5.73 -6.78 2.56
C ARG A 69 4.99 -7.43 1.43
N THR A 70 5.15 -6.88 0.24
CA THR A 70 4.53 -7.42 -0.96
C THR A 70 5.59 -7.61 -2.04
N TYR A 71 5.62 -8.82 -2.58
CA TYR A 71 6.53 -9.18 -3.67
C TYR A 71 5.74 -9.97 -4.72
N GLU A 72 5.60 -9.41 -5.90
CA GLU A 72 4.85 -10.01 -7.02
C GLU A 72 3.43 -10.45 -6.62
N GLY A 73 2.75 -9.62 -5.84
CA GLY A 73 1.39 -9.90 -5.34
C GLY A 73 1.35 -10.84 -4.14
N ARG A 74 2.48 -11.34 -3.69
CA ARG A 74 2.57 -12.19 -2.50
C ARG A 74 2.88 -11.33 -1.28
N VAL A 75 2.00 -11.38 -0.32
CA VAL A 75 2.07 -10.54 0.88
C VAL A 75 2.60 -11.36 2.05
N THR A 76 3.53 -10.80 2.80
CA THR A 76 4.02 -11.37 4.04
C THR A 76 3.71 -10.40 5.18
N LEU A 77 2.99 -10.89 6.18
CA LEU A 77 2.66 -10.13 7.39
C LEU A 77 3.56 -10.60 8.52
N SER A 78 4.07 -9.66 9.31
CA SER A 78 4.88 -9.96 10.47
C SER A 78 4.63 -8.95 11.57
N GLY A 79 4.97 -9.32 12.79
CA GLY A 79 4.78 -8.49 13.96
C GLY A 79 4.18 -9.27 15.11
N THR A 80 3.81 -8.57 16.18
CA THR A 80 3.23 -9.16 17.36
C THR A 80 1.92 -8.47 17.70
N VAL A 81 0.89 -9.27 17.97
CA VAL A 81 -0.43 -8.80 18.36
C VAL A 81 -0.84 -9.45 19.68
N GLY A 82 -1.85 -8.90 20.33
CA GLY A 82 -2.27 -9.35 21.66
C GLY A 82 -3.36 -10.42 21.65
N SER A 83 -3.91 -10.78 20.49
CA SER A 83 -4.99 -11.76 20.42
C SER A 83 -5.02 -12.48 19.08
N HIS A 84 -5.60 -13.67 19.08
CA HIS A 84 -5.84 -14.42 17.84
C HIS A 84 -6.84 -13.70 16.94
N VAL A 85 -7.79 -12.99 17.53
CA VAL A 85 -8.77 -12.20 16.76
C VAL A 85 -8.06 -11.14 15.93
N ALA A 86 -7.11 -10.42 16.53
CA ALA A 86 -6.34 -9.40 15.82
C ALA A 86 -5.51 -10.01 14.69
N ARG A 87 -4.89 -11.14 14.93
CA ARG A 87 -4.10 -11.86 13.93
C ARG A 87 -4.97 -12.28 12.74
N ASP A 88 -6.13 -12.87 13.02
CA ASP A 88 -7.04 -13.31 11.98
C ASP A 88 -7.60 -12.13 11.19
N GLN A 89 -7.93 -11.04 11.87
CA GLN A 89 -8.44 -9.83 11.23
C GLN A 89 -7.39 -9.23 10.29
N ALA A 90 -6.14 -9.17 10.73
CA ALA A 90 -5.04 -8.68 9.90
C ALA A 90 -4.88 -9.54 8.64
N PHE A 91 -4.96 -10.85 8.77
CA PHE A 91 -4.91 -11.77 7.64
C PHE A 91 -6.06 -11.53 6.67
N ASP A 92 -7.28 -11.45 7.17
CA ASP A 92 -8.48 -11.27 6.34
C ASP A 92 -8.43 -9.94 5.58
N LEU A 93 -8.01 -8.87 6.24
CA LEU A 93 -7.88 -7.55 5.60
C LEU A 93 -6.85 -7.58 4.47
N ALA A 94 -5.73 -8.24 4.69
CA ALA A 94 -4.70 -8.38 3.67
C ALA A 94 -5.21 -9.23 2.49
N LYS A 95 -5.84 -10.35 2.79
CA LYS A 95 -6.33 -11.27 1.76
C LYS A 95 -7.42 -10.65 0.89
N SER A 96 -8.23 -9.77 1.45
CA SER A 96 -9.33 -9.11 0.73
C SER A 96 -8.87 -7.92 -0.11
N THR A 97 -7.60 -7.56 -0.07
CA THR A 97 -7.06 -6.42 -0.82
C THR A 97 -6.87 -6.80 -2.29
N SER A 98 -7.29 -5.90 -3.18
CA SER A 98 -7.13 -6.10 -4.62
C SER A 98 -5.68 -6.33 -5.01
N GLY A 99 -5.44 -7.29 -5.88
CA GLY A 99 -4.11 -7.59 -6.41
C GLY A 99 -3.33 -8.61 -5.58
N VAL A 100 -3.79 -8.94 -4.39
CA VAL A 100 -3.14 -9.93 -3.53
C VAL A 100 -3.37 -11.34 -4.08
N LYS A 101 -2.29 -12.04 -4.32
CA LYS A 101 -2.32 -13.44 -4.79
C LYS A 101 -2.29 -14.41 -3.62
N THR A 102 -1.37 -14.21 -2.70
CA THR A 102 -1.21 -15.05 -1.50
C THR A 102 -0.84 -14.19 -0.31
N VAL A 103 -1.15 -14.67 0.88
CA VAL A 103 -0.74 -14.03 2.13
C VAL A 103 -0.06 -15.08 3.01
N THR A 104 1.16 -14.76 3.43
CA THR A 104 1.90 -15.54 4.42
C THR A 104 1.80 -14.80 5.75
N ASN A 105 1.20 -15.45 6.74
CA ASN A 105 0.95 -14.85 8.04
C ASN A 105 2.00 -15.30 9.04
N GLN A 106 2.97 -14.43 9.33
CA GLN A 106 4.02 -14.65 10.31
C GLN A 106 3.79 -13.83 11.57
N ILE A 107 2.58 -13.38 11.79
CA ILE A 107 2.22 -12.61 12.98
C ILE A 107 2.21 -13.54 14.19
N VAL A 108 2.86 -13.11 15.27
CA VAL A 108 2.93 -13.83 16.54
C VAL A 108 1.88 -13.25 17.48
N VAL A 109 1.20 -14.12 18.19
CA VAL A 109 0.24 -13.73 19.23
C VAL A 109 0.93 -13.85 20.58
N GLU A 110 0.96 -12.74 21.31
CA GLU A 110 1.49 -12.70 22.70
C GLU A 110 0.43 -12.11 23.61
N ASP A 111 0.00 -12.87 24.56
CA ASP A 111 -1.00 -12.46 25.56
C ASP A 111 -0.41 -11.50 26.59
#